data_925d7f56150323ef9b30389a23515080
#
_entry.id   925d7f56150323ef9b30389a23515080
#
_cell.length_a   1.000
_cell.length_b   1.000
_cell.length_c   1.000
_cell.angle_alpha   90.00
_cell.angle_beta   90.00
_cell.angle_gamma   90.00
#
_symmetry.space_group_name_H-M   'P 1'
#
loop_
_entity.id
_entity.type
_entity.pdbx_description
1 polymer ?
#
loop_
_entity_poly.entity_id
_entity_poly.type
_entity_poly.pdbx_seq_one_letter_code
_entity_poly.pdbx_strand_id
1 'polypeptide(L)'
;MKFLIIQKIKREVPIEKWAKMLPLQFKYFENLEKEKTLEVYYHLIGQQGSMLIVNVDSDEKLSKIVGQDPMFFDSEREIYPLTTRQTHEKQIRELLQPEPAGF
;
A
#
# COMPACT_ATOMS: atom_id res chain seq x y z
N MET A 1 9.24 -5.12 -5.61
CA MET A 1 8.10 -5.81 -4.98
C MET A 1 6.98 -4.82 -4.74
N LYS A 2 5.75 -5.21 -5.00
CA LYS A 2 4.59 -4.31 -4.91
C LYS A 2 3.76 -4.61 -3.68
N PHE A 3 3.23 -3.55 -3.09
CA PHE A 3 2.33 -3.64 -1.93
C PHE A 3 1.10 -2.78 -2.16
N LEU A 4 -0.05 -3.35 -1.81
CA LEU A 4 -1.29 -2.61 -1.71
C LEU A 4 -1.38 -2.04 -0.29
N ILE A 5 -1.64 -0.74 -0.20
CA ILE A 5 -1.88 -0.07 1.08
C ILE A 5 -3.26 0.55 1.04
N ILE A 6 -4.10 0.15 1.97
CA ILE A 6 -5.40 0.78 2.19
C ILE A 6 -5.28 1.54 3.50
N GLN A 7 -5.46 2.86 3.44
CA GLN A 7 -5.33 3.69 4.63
C GLN A 7 -6.53 4.59 4.81
N LYS A 8 -6.92 4.75 6.05
CA LYS A 8 -8.07 5.57 6.45
C LYS A 8 -7.70 6.38 7.67
N ILE A 9 -8.14 7.63 7.71
CA ILE A 9 -7.95 8.49 8.87
C ILE A 9 -8.88 8.01 9.98
N LYS A 10 -8.34 7.92 11.19
CA LYS A 10 -9.11 7.48 12.36
C LYS A 10 -10.25 8.45 12.65
N ARG A 11 -11.39 7.90 13.10
CA ARG A 11 -12.60 8.68 13.37
C ARG A 11 -12.41 9.78 14.41
N GLU A 12 -11.56 9.52 15.40
CA GLU A 12 -11.32 10.46 16.49
C GLU A 12 -10.45 11.65 16.11
N VAL A 13 -9.89 11.67 14.90
CA VAL A 13 -9.07 12.81 14.45
C VAL A 13 -9.98 14.00 14.16
N PRO A 14 -9.77 15.16 14.82
CA PRO A 14 -10.58 16.33 14.56
C PRO A 14 -10.40 16.82 13.12
N ILE A 15 -11.48 17.33 12.53
CA ILE A 15 -11.48 17.86 11.16
C ILE A 15 -10.42 18.96 11.00
N GLU A 16 -10.26 19.81 11.99
CA GLU A 16 -9.28 20.90 11.95
C GLU A 16 -7.85 20.38 11.83
N LYS A 17 -7.52 19.31 12.57
CA LYS A 17 -6.21 18.67 12.49
C LYS A 17 -5.99 18.04 11.12
N TRP A 18 -6.96 17.27 10.66
CA TRP A 18 -6.93 16.64 9.34
C TRP A 18 -6.74 17.68 8.24
N ALA A 19 -7.51 18.77 8.26
CA ALA A 19 -7.43 19.84 7.27
C ALA A 19 -6.05 20.48 7.21
N LYS A 20 -5.41 20.69 8.36
CA LYS A 20 -4.05 21.24 8.43
C LYS A 20 -3.00 20.29 7.84
N MET A 21 -3.20 19.00 8.00
CA MET A 21 -2.24 17.98 7.56
C MET A 21 -2.38 17.63 6.07
N LEU A 22 -3.53 17.91 5.46
CA LEU A 22 -3.80 17.56 4.07
C LEU A 22 -2.76 18.08 3.08
N PRO A 23 -2.37 19.36 3.10
CA PRO A 23 -1.36 19.85 2.15
C PRO A 23 -0.03 19.12 2.27
N LEU A 24 0.37 18.74 3.48
CA LEU A 24 1.59 17.98 3.74
C LEU A 24 1.46 16.56 3.19
N GLN A 25 0.30 15.94 3.36
CA GLN A 25 0.04 14.61 2.85
C GLN A 25 0.01 14.59 1.31
N PHE A 26 -0.59 15.59 0.69
CA PHE A 26 -0.55 15.74 -0.78
C PHE A 26 0.87 15.84 -1.29
N LYS A 27 1.71 16.62 -0.61
CA LYS A 27 3.13 16.74 -0.96
C LYS A 27 3.88 15.43 -0.80
N TYR A 28 3.58 14.69 0.26
CA TYR A 28 4.14 13.38 0.51
C TYR A 28 3.84 12.41 -0.65
N PHE A 29 2.58 12.31 -1.07
CA PHE A 29 2.19 11.45 -2.19
C PHE A 29 2.81 11.92 -3.50
N GLU A 30 2.85 13.22 -3.74
CA GLU A 30 3.46 13.80 -4.93
C GLU A 30 4.95 13.43 -5.04
N ASN A 31 5.67 13.48 -3.93
CA ASN A 31 7.08 13.09 -3.88
C ASN A 31 7.27 11.60 -4.16
N LEU A 32 6.44 10.74 -3.60
CA LEU A 32 6.48 9.30 -3.87
C LEU A 32 6.19 8.99 -5.34
N GLU A 33 5.28 9.73 -5.95
CA GLU A 33 4.97 9.60 -7.38
C GLU A 33 6.16 10.02 -8.24
N LYS A 34 6.79 11.15 -7.93
CA LYS A 34 8.00 11.62 -8.64
C LYS A 34 9.16 10.63 -8.55
N GLU A 35 9.32 9.98 -7.42
CA GLU A 35 10.33 8.93 -7.21
C GLU A 35 9.94 7.60 -7.85
N LYS A 36 8.78 7.52 -8.47
CA LYS A 36 8.22 6.29 -9.06
C LYS A 36 8.00 5.17 -8.04
N THR A 37 7.95 5.51 -6.77
CA THR A 37 7.60 4.57 -5.70
C THR A 37 6.09 4.34 -5.66
N LEU A 38 5.31 5.40 -5.80
CA LEU A 38 3.85 5.33 -5.87
C LEU A 38 3.43 5.12 -7.33
N GLU A 39 2.86 3.96 -7.62
CA GLU A 39 2.39 3.62 -8.97
C GLU A 39 0.91 3.89 -9.18
N VAL A 40 0.12 3.69 -8.13
CA VAL A 40 -1.34 3.83 -8.19
C VAL A 40 -1.82 4.55 -6.94
N TYR A 41 -2.70 5.50 -7.13
CA TYR A 41 -3.40 6.17 -6.04
C TYR A 41 -4.86 6.39 -6.42
N TYR A 42 -5.76 5.92 -5.57
CA TYR A 42 -7.18 6.22 -5.69
C TYR A 42 -7.75 6.62 -4.34
N HIS A 43 -8.59 7.64 -4.34
CA HIS A 43 -9.35 8.03 -3.17
C HIS A 43 -10.55 7.11 -3.01
N LEU A 44 -10.86 6.73 -1.76
CA LEU A 44 -12.06 5.95 -1.46
C LEU A 44 -13.25 6.90 -1.35
N ILE A 45 -14.16 6.85 -2.33
CA ILE A 45 -15.33 7.74 -2.37
C ILE A 45 -16.17 7.57 -1.12
N GLY A 46 -16.52 8.70 -0.49
CA GLY A 46 -17.34 8.71 0.72
C GLY A 46 -16.60 8.40 2.00
N GLN A 47 -15.26 8.27 1.94
CA GLN A 47 -14.42 7.99 3.10
C GLN A 47 -13.20 8.90 3.11
N GLN A 48 -12.61 9.09 4.29
CA GLN A 48 -11.35 9.81 4.42
C GLN A 48 -10.19 8.81 4.32
N GLY A 49 -9.99 8.29 3.13
CA GLY A 49 -9.01 7.26 2.92
C GLY A 49 -8.64 7.08 1.47
N SER A 50 -7.63 6.28 1.24
CA SER A 50 -7.07 6.04 -0.08
C SER A 50 -6.57 4.61 -0.22
N MET A 51 -6.43 4.20 -1.47
CA MET A 51 -5.83 2.94 -1.87
C MET A 51 -4.59 3.26 -2.68
N LEU A 52 -3.45 2.69 -2.28
CA LEU A 52 -2.16 2.92 -2.91
C LEU A 52 -1.57 1.61 -3.37
N ILE A 53 -0.83 1.64 -4.48
CA ILE A 53 0.11 0.58 -4.83
C ILE A 53 1.50 1.21 -4.89
N VAL A 54 2.41 0.69 -4.08
CA VAL A 54 3.80 1.14 -4.05
C VAL A 54 4.72 0.01 -4.50
N ASN A 55 5.81 0.39 -5.16
CA ASN A 55 6.83 -0.54 -5.59
C ASN A 55 8.13 -0.20 -4.87
N VAL A 56 8.60 -1.13 -4.05
CA VAL A 56 9.81 -0.97 -3.25
C VAL A 56 10.67 -2.23 -3.36
N ASP A 57 11.96 -2.07 -3.14
CA ASP A 57 12.93 -3.16 -3.26
C ASP A 57 13.20 -3.89 -1.93
N SER A 58 12.68 -3.38 -0.82
CA SER A 58 12.89 -3.98 0.49
C SER A 58 11.77 -3.62 1.46
N ASP A 59 11.63 -4.42 2.51
CA ASP A 59 10.71 -4.13 3.61
C ASP A 59 11.18 -2.92 4.43
N GLU A 60 12.47 -2.68 4.52
CA GLU A 60 13.02 -1.46 5.14
C GLU A 60 12.53 -0.21 4.42
N LYS A 61 12.57 -0.21 3.09
CA LYS A 61 12.08 0.90 2.28
C LYS A 61 10.58 1.09 2.49
N LEU A 62 9.81 0.01 2.54
CA LEU A 62 8.37 0.07 2.80
C LEU A 62 8.09 0.70 4.16
N SER A 63 8.75 0.23 5.20
CA SER A 63 8.60 0.77 6.56
C SER A 63 8.94 2.25 6.62
N LYS A 64 10.02 2.65 5.94
CA LYS A 64 10.45 4.04 5.90
C LYS A 64 9.40 4.95 5.24
N ILE A 65 8.91 4.57 4.06
CA ILE A 65 7.93 5.42 3.36
C ILE A 65 6.60 5.49 4.10
N VAL A 66 6.15 4.40 4.71
CA VAL A 66 4.93 4.40 5.53
C VAL A 66 5.10 5.31 6.75
N GLY A 67 6.23 5.21 7.43
CA GLY A 67 6.51 6.02 8.61
C GLY A 67 6.69 7.52 8.31
N GLN A 68 6.98 7.88 7.08
CA GLN A 68 7.13 9.28 6.65
C GLN A 68 5.82 9.97 6.32
N ASP A 69 4.70 9.23 6.29
CA ASP A 69 3.38 9.82 6.06
C ASP A 69 3.06 10.82 7.19
N PRO A 70 2.75 12.09 6.88
CA PRO A 70 2.39 13.07 7.89
C PRO A 70 1.23 12.65 8.79
N MET A 71 0.35 11.78 8.30
CA MET A 71 -0.79 11.25 9.03
C MET A 71 -0.53 9.85 9.60
N PHE A 72 0.74 9.47 9.79
CA PHE A 72 1.09 8.11 10.21
C PHE A 72 0.37 7.68 11.49
N PHE A 73 0.39 8.51 12.54
CA PHE A 73 -0.23 8.18 13.82
C PHE A 73 -1.75 8.34 13.82
N ASP A 74 -2.29 9.10 12.87
CA ASP A 74 -3.70 9.44 12.79
C ASP A 74 -4.46 8.59 11.76
N SER A 75 -3.81 7.56 11.21
CA SER A 75 -4.40 6.68 10.20
C SER A 75 -4.29 5.22 10.59
N GLU A 76 -5.26 4.44 10.12
CA GLU A 76 -5.22 2.98 10.15
C GLU A 76 -4.81 2.49 8.77
N ARG A 77 -4.01 1.43 8.72
CA ARG A 77 -3.51 0.87 7.46
C ARG A 77 -3.65 -0.64 7.43
N GLU A 78 -3.96 -1.12 6.23
CA GLU A 78 -3.83 -2.51 5.86
C GLU A 78 -2.82 -2.58 4.73
N ILE A 79 -1.83 -3.46 4.86
CA ILE A 79 -0.75 -3.60 3.87
C ILE A 79 -0.73 -5.05 3.39
N TYR A 80 -0.80 -5.23 2.07
CA TYR A 80 -0.82 -6.55 1.45
C TYR A 80 0.28 -6.64 0.40
N PRO A 81 1.17 -7.64 0.50
CA PRO A 81 2.10 -7.91 -0.60
C PRO A 81 1.33 -8.43 -1.82
N LEU A 82 1.78 -8.03 -3.00
CA LEU A 82 1.12 -8.38 -4.25
C LEU A 82 2.03 -9.24 -5.11
N THR A 83 1.42 -10.14 -5.86
CA THR A 83 2.10 -10.88 -6.92
C THR A 83 1.26 -10.81 -8.19
N THR A 84 1.83 -11.24 -9.31
CA THR A 84 1.11 -11.26 -10.57
C THR A 84 0.16 -12.45 -10.63
N ARG A 85 -0.88 -12.33 -11.48
CA ARG A 85 -1.76 -13.45 -11.76
C ARG A 85 -0.99 -14.64 -12.32
N GLN A 86 -0.04 -14.41 -13.21
CA GLN A 86 0.77 -15.44 -13.81
C GLN A 86 1.59 -16.22 -12.76
N THR A 87 2.22 -15.52 -11.84
CA THR A 87 2.96 -16.16 -10.75
C THR A 87 2.03 -17.01 -9.88
N HIS A 88 0.88 -16.48 -9.53
CA HIS A 88 -0.11 -17.20 -8.73
C HIS A 88 -0.61 -18.46 -9.45
N GLU A 89 -0.98 -18.33 -10.72
CA GLU A 89 -1.43 -19.48 -11.52
C GLU A 89 -0.36 -20.57 -11.62
N LYS A 90 0.90 -20.17 -11.82
CA LYS A 90 2.02 -21.12 -11.85
C LYS A 90 2.15 -21.87 -10.54
N GLN A 91 2.11 -21.16 -9.42
CA GLN A 91 2.22 -21.75 -8.09
C GLN A 91 1.07 -22.73 -7.82
N ILE A 92 -0.15 -22.39 -8.19
CA ILE A 92 -1.31 -23.25 -8.00
C ILE A 92 -1.19 -24.51 -8.87
N ARG A 93 -0.75 -24.39 -10.12
CA ARG A 93 -0.52 -25.56 -10.97
C ARG A 93 0.52 -26.49 -10.38
N GLU A 94 1.62 -25.96 -9.85
CA GLU A 94 2.66 -26.76 -9.20
C GLU A 94 2.12 -27.48 -7.95
N LEU A 95 1.31 -26.80 -7.15
CA LEU A 95 0.69 -27.40 -5.96
C LEU A 95 -0.30 -28.52 -6.30
N LEU A 96 -0.99 -28.42 -7.42
CA LEU A 96 -2.03 -29.37 -7.82
C LEU A 96 -1.50 -30.50 -8.71
N GLN A 97 -0.23 -30.47 -9.09
CA GLN A 97 0.37 -31.56 -9.85
C GLN A 97 0.43 -32.81 -9.01
N PRO A 98 0.10 -33.98 -9.61
CA PRO A 98 0.31 -35.24 -8.91
C PRO A 98 1.80 -35.48 -8.66
N GLU A 99 2.08 -36.15 -7.55
CA GLU A 99 3.45 -36.54 -7.24
C GLU A 99 4.07 -37.36 -8.37
N PRO A 100 5.38 -37.15 -8.68
CA PRO A 100 6.02 -37.93 -9.72
C PRO A 100 5.93 -39.41 -9.41
N ALA A 101 5.64 -40.19 -10.44
CA ALA A 101 5.63 -41.67 -10.31
C ALA A 101 7.02 -42.17 -9.97
N GLY A 102 7.09 -43.19 -9.13
CA GLY A 102 8.35 -43.83 -8.77
C GLY A 102 9.01 -43.32 -7.50
N PHE A 103 8.36 -42.47 -6.81
CA PHE A 103 8.84 -42.09 -5.48
C PHE A 103 7.95 -42.67 -4.41
#